data_8343ace655e9d316baae7f14475f8da9
#
_entry.id   8343ace655e9d316baae7f14475f8da9
#
_cell.length_a   1.000
_cell.length_b   1.000
_cell.length_c   1.000
_cell.angle_alpha   90.00
_cell.angle_beta   90.00
_cell.angle_gamma   90.00
#
_symmetry.space_group_name_H-M   'P 1'
#
loop_
_entity.id
_entity.type
_entity.pdbx_description
1 polymer ?
#
loop_
_entity_poly.entity_id
_entity_poly.type
_entity_poly.pdbx_seq_one_letter_code
_entity_poly.pdbx_strand_id
1 'polypeptide(L)'
;QEAIDILLEVLKKSKEPVEVLSFGSARILAVAYNRAPKLMKQKIHKIHLSAGTASKNHKLGSDAGANAIPGGEWNVAFNRILKSDLPVAIYPCAGKDGGFVKDCNNTYWKLPDMDFIRKMNPQLQRYLDFAFTQKLQYDFLRAMNADYPVDIDLNRYPCPFHVWESAIWLKATQREIICTPTGEYRLVKERKSNKGDRIVANELRRCNLDEIRDDGRFQFSYTDKSSDKEIYYRPDLDENEKALQQVIPELYISISPSH
;
A
#
# COMPACT_ATOMS: atom_id res chain seq x y z
N GLN A 1 -2.66 -23.23 -3.85
CA GLN A 1 -3.79 -23.88 -3.21
C GLN A 1 -3.82 -23.56 -1.72
N GLU A 2 -2.76 -23.84 -0.98
CA GLU A 2 -2.64 -23.65 0.48
C GLU A 2 -2.99 -22.21 0.95
N ALA A 3 -2.43 -21.18 0.32
CA ALA A 3 -2.72 -19.79 0.69
C ALA A 3 -4.20 -19.41 0.54
N ILE A 4 -4.91 -20.00 -0.42
CA ILE A 4 -6.34 -19.78 -0.61
C ILE A 4 -7.13 -20.46 0.52
N ASP A 5 -6.74 -21.66 0.88
CA ASP A 5 -7.39 -22.43 1.93
C ASP A 5 -7.18 -21.76 3.30
N ILE A 6 -5.97 -21.24 3.57
CA ILE A 6 -5.66 -20.44 4.75
C ILE A 6 -6.55 -19.18 4.81
N LEU A 7 -6.65 -18.41 3.72
CA LEU A 7 -7.52 -17.23 3.69
C LEU A 7 -8.98 -17.58 4.03
N LEU A 8 -9.53 -18.62 3.37
CA LEU A 8 -10.91 -19.03 3.61
C LEU A 8 -11.12 -19.55 5.04
N GLU A 9 -10.12 -20.21 5.61
CA GLU A 9 -10.17 -20.70 7.00
C GLU A 9 -10.14 -19.53 7.99
N VAL A 10 -9.27 -18.54 7.78
CA VAL A 10 -9.22 -17.31 8.60
C VAL A 10 -10.57 -16.60 8.56
N LEU A 11 -11.16 -16.43 7.36
CA LEU A 11 -12.47 -15.81 7.23
C LEU A 11 -13.57 -16.57 7.95
N LYS A 12 -13.57 -17.91 7.88
CA LYS A 12 -14.54 -18.76 8.60
C LYS A 12 -14.43 -18.62 10.12
N LYS A 13 -13.20 -18.59 10.63
CA LYS A 13 -12.93 -18.53 12.08
C LYS A 13 -13.08 -17.13 12.68
N SER A 14 -12.98 -16.08 11.85
CA SER A 14 -13.09 -14.70 12.33
C SER A 14 -14.48 -14.43 12.90
N LYS A 15 -14.53 -13.86 14.10
CA LYS A 15 -15.75 -13.38 14.76
C LYS A 15 -16.14 -11.99 14.22
N GLU A 16 -15.16 -11.17 13.90
CA GLU A 16 -15.31 -9.82 13.40
C GLU A 16 -15.04 -9.75 11.89
N PRO A 17 -15.55 -8.73 11.19
CA PRO A 17 -15.19 -8.45 9.81
C PRO A 17 -13.68 -8.22 9.64
N VAL A 18 -13.12 -8.68 8.53
CA VAL A 18 -11.68 -8.71 8.28
C VAL A 18 -11.29 -7.65 7.26
N GLU A 19 -10.27 -6.85 7.60
CA GLU A 19 -9.54 -6.00 6.64
C GLU A 19 -8.49 -6.83 5.91
N VAL A 20 -8.45 -6.74 4.59
CA VAL A 20 -7.49 -7.49 3.76
C VAL A 20 -6.58 -6.51 3.04
N LEU A 21 -5.26 -6.64 3.25
CA LEU A 21 -4.24 -5.86 2.55
C LEU A 21 -3.62 -6.70 1.45
N SER A 22 -3.66 -6.21 0.22
CA SER A 22 -3.10 -6.86 -0.96
C SER A 22 -2.04 -5.98 -1.61
N PHE A 23 -0.77 -6.36 -1.46
CA PHE A 23 0.41 -5.63 -1.97
C PHE A 23 1.01 -6.24 -3.24
N GLY A 24 0.34 -7.17 -3.85
CA GLY A 24 0.83 -7.86 -5.02
C GLY A 24 -0.33 -8.45 -5.82
N SER A 25 -0.12 -9.63 -6.39
CA SER A 25 -1.14 -10.29 -7.20
C SER A 25 -2.44 -10.56 -6.44
N ALA A 26 -3.57 -10.14 -7.02
CA ALA A 26 -4.90 -10.43 -6.48
C ALA A 26 -5.38 -11.88 -6.70
N ARG A 27 -4.51 -12.81 -7.16
CA ARG A 27 -4.90 -14.20 -7.52
C ARG A 27 -5.53 -14.96 -6.37
N ILE A 28 -4.96 -14.85 -5.17
CA ILE A 28 -5.51 -15.51 -3.97
C ILE A 28 -6.92 -15.03 -3.70
N LEU A 29 -7.14 -13.71 -3.75
CA LEU A 29 -8.45 -13.10 -3.53
C LEU A 29 -9.45 -13.51 -4.61
N ALA A 30 -9.06 -13.46 -5.87
CA ALA A 30 -9.94 -13.80 -6.99
C ALA A 30 -10.38 -15.27 -6.95
N VAL A 31 -9.46 -16.20 -6.67
CA VAL A 31 -9.79 -17.62 -6.54
C VAL A 31 -10.64 -17.89 -5.30
N ALA A 32 -10.32 -17.27 -4.16
CA ALA A 32 -11.13 -17.38 -2.95
C ALA A 32 -12.56 -16.87 -3.17
N TYR A 33 -12.70 -15.73 -3.87
CA TYR A 33 -14.00 -15.17 -4.21
C TYR A 33 -14.80 -16.09 -5.14
N ASN A 34 -14.16 -16.68 -6.14
CA ASN A 34 -14.84 -17.65 -7.03
C ASN A 34 -15.28 -18.92 -6.29
N ARG A 35 -14.55 -19.37 -5.26
CA ARG A 35 -14.89 -20.57 -4.47
C ARG A 35 -15.93 -20.31 -3.38
N ALA A 36 -15.88 -19.15 -2.73
CA ALA A 36 -16.70 -18.86 -1.57
C ALA A 36 -17.20 -17.40 -1.55
N PRO A 37 -17.94 -16.94 -2.59
CA PRO A 37 -18.36 -15.53 -2.70
C PRO A 37 -19.21 -15.08 -1.51
N LYS A 38 -20.13 -15.92 -1.03
CA LYS A 38 -20.99 -15.58 0.12
C LYS A 38 -20.18 -15.36 1.40
N LEU A 39 -19.19 -16.22 1.67
CA LEU A 39 -18.32 -16.11 2.83
C LEU A 39 -17.50 -14.81 2.77
N MET A 40 -16.90 -14.52 1.62
CA MET A 40 -16.10 -13.30 1.45
C MET A 40 -16.95 -12.05 1.61
N LYS A 41 -18.15 -11.99 1.01
CA LYS A 41 -19.08 -10.87 1.21
C LYS A 41 -19.49 -10.67 2.67
N GLN A 42 -19.68 -11.74 3.40
CA GLN A 42 -20.10 -11.69 4.81
C GLN A 42 -18.98 -11.28 5.75
N LYS A 43 -17.73 -11.69 5.44
CA LYS A 43 -16.60 -11.61 6.38
C LYS A 43 -15.58 -10.54 6.05
N ILE A 44 -15.48 -10.09 4.81
CA ILE A 44 -14.57 -9.01 4.44
C ILE A 44 -15.24 -7.67 4.68
N HIS A 45 -14.63 -6.85 5.55
CA HIS A 45 -15.03 -5.47 5.74
C HIS A 45 -14.55 -4.61 4.57
N LYS A 46 -13.27 -4.73 4.20
CA LYS A 46 -12.68 -3.99 3.08
C LYS A 46 -11.42 -4.70 2.56
N ILE A 47 -11.22 -4.67 1.25
CA ILE A 47 -9.97 -5.04 0.60
C ILE A 47 -9.22 -3.76 0.26
N HIS A 48 -8.03 -3.57 0.82
CA HIS A 48 -7.08 -2.54 0.45
C HIS A 48 -6.18 -3.09 -0.65
N LEU A 49 -6.38 -2.65 -1.89
CA LEU A 49 -5.76 -3.21 -3.08
C LEU A 49 -4.73 -2.25 -3.68
N SER A 50 -3.43 -2.56 -3.53
CA SER A 50 -2.33 -1.83 -4.14
C SER A 50 -2.06 -2.37 -5.54
N ALA A 51 -2.71 -1.82 -6.55
CA ALA A 51 -2.51 -2.25 -7.92
C ALA A 51 -3.13 -1.32 -8.96
N GLY A 52 -2.68 -1.48 -10.19
CA GLY A 52 -3.28 -0.93 -11.39
C GLY A 52 -2.85 0.49 -11.72
N THR A 53 -3.26 0.90 -12.90
CA THR A 53 -3.09 2.26 -13.45
C THR A 53 -4.44 2.90 -13.60
N ALA A 54 -4.65 4.02 -12.89
CA ALA A 54 -5.93 4.72 -12.82
C ALA A 54 -5.92 6.04 -13.58
N SER A 55 -7.04 6.39 -14.21
CA SER A 55 -7.24 7.71 -14.81
C SER A 55 -8.69 8.18 -14.66
N LYS A 56 -8.88 9.49 -14.43
CA LYS A 56 -10.17 10.15 -14.52
C LYS A 56 -10.58 10.49 -15.96
N ASN A 57 -9.63 10.42 -16.90
CA ASN A 57 -9.80 10.82 -18.28
C ASN A 57 -9.73 9.60 -19.21
N HIS A 58 -10.29 9.72 -20.43
CA HIS A 58 -10.26 8.68 -21.45
C HIS A 58 -8.87 8.31 -22.00
N LYS A 59 -7.80 8.99 -21.54
CA LYS A 59 -6.42 8.63 -21.86
C LYS A 59 -5.82 7.88 -20.70
N LEU A 60 -5.66 6.59 -20.87
CA LEU A 60 -4.94 5.73 -19.95
C LEU A 60 -3.47 5.73 -20.35
N GLY A 61 -2.58 5.98 -19.37
CA GLY A 61 -1.13 6.01 -19.58
C GLY A 61 -0.54 4.68 -20.05
N SER A 62 0.75 4.69 -20.35
CA SER A 62 1.49 3.54 -20.92
C SER A 62 1.79 2.44 -19.91
N ASP A 63 1.94 2.78 -18.62
CA ASP A 63 2.29 1.81 -17.57
C ASP A 63 1.07 1.02 -17.12
N ALA A 64 0.84 -0.09 -17.79
CA ALA A 64 -0.26 -0.99 -17.44
C ALA A 64 0.09 -1.95 -16.29
N GLY A 65 1.36 -2.06 -15.93
CA GLY A 65 1.87 -3.22 -15.22
C GLY A 65 1.87 -3.21 -13.71
N ALA A 66 1.62 -2.09 -13.08
CA ALA A 66 1.80 -1.95 -11.63
C ALA A 66 0.96 -2.94 -10.80
N ASN A 67 1.55 -4.04 -10.36
CA ASN A 67 0.93 -5.19 -9.66
C ASN A 67 -0.23 -5.87 -10.42
N ALA A 68 -0.54 -5.42 -11.63
CA ALA A 68 -1.51 -5.96 -12.55
C ALA A 68 -0.85 -6.29 -13.91
N ILE A 69 0.31 -6.95 -13.89
CA ILE A 69 1.30 -7.08 -14.99
C ILE A 69 0.67 -7.48 -16.31
N PRO A 70 0.99 -6.74 -17.42
CA PRO A 70 0.50 -7.07 -18.75
C PRO A 70 1.02 -8.43 -19.24
N GLY A 71 0.15 -9.19 -19.89
CA GLY A 71 0.51 -10.46 -20.53
C GLY A 71 0.54 -11.66 -19.57
N GLY A 72 0.09 -11.50 -18.31
CA GLY A 72 0.01 -12.57 -17.35
C GLY A 72 -1.40 -12.76 -16.78
N GLU A 73 -1.60 -13.88 -16.09
CA GLU A 73 -2.86 -14.20 -15.39
C GLU A 73 -3.21 -13.21 -14.26
N TRP A 74 -2.33 -12.27 -13.95
CA TRP A 74 -2.49 -11.34 -12.83
C TRP A 74 -3.55 -10.28 -13.12
N ASN A 75 -3.64 -9.83 -14.38
CA ASN A 75 -4.65 -8.84 -14.80
C ASN A 75 -6.06 -9.41 -14.66
N VAL A 76 -6.23 -10.70 -15.02
CA VAL A 76 -7.52 -11.39 -14.89
C VAL A 76 -7.97 -11.42 -13.42
N ALA A 77 -7.05 -11.70 -12.51
CA ALA A 77 -7.35 -11.73 -11.08
C ALA A 77 -7.67 -10.34 -10.52
N PHE A 78 -6.90 -9.32 -10.91
CA PHE A 78 -7.15 -7.94 -10.53
C PHE A 78 -8.51 -7.47 -11.04
N ASN A 79 -8.78 -7.65 -12.33
CA ASN A 79 -10.05 -7.28 -12.95
C ASN A 79 -11.23 -8.03 -12.32
N ARG A 80 -11.02 -9.30 -11.91
CA ARG A 80 -12.04 -10.10 -11.21
C ARG A 80 -12.44 -9.48 -9.87
N ILE A 81 -11.46 -8.94 -9.13
CA ILE A 81 -11.72 -8.25 -7.85
C ILE A 81 -12.35 -6.89 -8.08
N LEU A 82 -11.89 -6.12 -9.05
CA LEU A 82 -12.52 -4.83 -9.39
C LEU A 82 -13.99 -4.99 -9.80
N LYS A 83 -14.30 -6.03 -10.58
CA LYS A 83 -15.65 -6.35 -11.05
C LYS A 83 -16.51 -7.10 -10.02
N SER A 84 -15.96 -7.41 -8.83
CA SER A 84 -16.71 -8.08 -7.76
C SER A 84 -17.65 -7.08 -7.04
N ASP A 85 -18.56 -7.62 -6.25
CA ASP A 85 -19.39 -6.88 -5.31
C ASP A 85 -18.81 -6.79 -3.90
N LEU A 86 -17.48 -6.98 -3.78
CA LEU A 86 -16.75 -6.78 -2.54
C LEU A 86 -16.41 -5.30 -2.32
N PRO A 87 -16.36 -4.84 -1.07
CA PRO A 87 -15.87 -3.49 -0.76
C PRO A 87 -14.36 -3.41 -0.99
N VAL A 88 -13.96 -2.57 -1.96
CA VAL A 88 -12.55 -2.42 -2.36
C VAL A 88 -12.12 -0.97 -2.29
N ALA A 89 -11.07 -0.71 -1.51
CA ALA A 89 -10.31 0.53 -1.56
C ALA A 89 -9.11 0.33 -2.50
N ILE A 90 -9.08 1.08 -3.58
CA ILE A 90 -8.09 0.97 -4.64
C ILE A 90 -7.00 1.99 -4.40
N TYR A 91 -5.75 1.54 -4.38
CA TYR A 91 -4.56 2.37 -4.26
C TYR A 91 -3.72 2.20 -5.52
N PRO A 92 -3.96 3.01 -6.55
CA PRO A 92 -3.25 2.88 -7.81
C PRO A 92 -1.75 3.08 -7.63
N CYS A 93 -0.96 2.20 -8.23
CA CYS A 93 0.50 2.35 -8.26
C CYS A 93 0.93 3.37 -9.32
N ALA A 94 0.12 3.57 -10.37
CA ALA A 94 0.39 4.49 -11.45
C ALA A 94 -0.83 5.36 -11.79
N GLY A 95 -0.56 6.58 -12.26
CA GLY A 95 -1.53 7.44 -12.92
C GLY A 95 -1.38 7.40 -14.45
N LYS A 96 -2.08 8.30 -15.14
CA LYS A 96 -2.03 8.40 -16.61
C LYS A 96 -0.61 8.64 -17.17
N ASP A 97 0.27 9.26 -16.39
CA ASP A 97 1.63 9.65 -16.79
C ASP A 97 2.71 8.66 -16.29
N GLY A 98 2.29 7.54 -15.69
CA GLY A 98 3.16 6.45 -15.29
C GLY A 98 3.28 6.22 -13.78
N GLY A 99 4.04 5.19 -13.41
CA GLY A 99 4.21 4.76 -12.01
C GLY A 99 5.23 5.58 -11.22
N PHE A 100 6.12 6.28 -11.88
CA PHE A 100 7.17 7.10 -11.27
C PHE A 100 6.87 8.61 -11.30
N VAL A 101 5.63 8.96 -11.61
CA VAL A 101 5.12 10.34 -11.60
C VAL A 101 4.05 10.46 -10.52
N LYS A 102 4.20 11.47 -9.65
CA LYS A 102 3.19 11.76 -8.61
C LYS A 102 1.86 12.17 -9.25
N ASP A 103 0.78 11.58 -8.79
CA ASP A 103 -0.60 11.88 -9.17
C ASP A 103 -1.48 11.92 -7.92
N CYS A 104 -2.58 12.67 -7.96
CA CYS A 104 -3.51 12.77 -6.82
C CYS A 104 -4.11 11.41 -6.42
N ASN A 105 -4.16 10.47 -7.33
CA ASN A 105 -4.78 9.16 -7.08
C ASN A 105 -3.78 8.01 -6.96
N ASN A 106 -2.49 8.22 -7.26
CA ASN A 106 -1.51 7.18 -7.00
C ASN A 106 -0.82 7.36 -5.63
N THR A 107 -0.22 6.30 -5.15
CA THR A 107 0.42 6.28 -3.83
C THR A 107 1.91 6.57 -3.88
N TYR A 108 2.46 6.81 -5.08
CA TYR A 108 3.89 7.00 -5.31
C TYR A 108 4.46 8.23 -4.61
N TRP A 109 5.60 8.06 -3.95
CA TRP A 109 6.42 9.12 -3.40
C TRP A 109 7.90 8.69 -3.35
N LYS A 110 8.80 9.60 -2.98
CA LYS A 110 10.25 9.33 -2.90
C LYS A 110 10.77 9.57 -1.50
N LEU A 111 11.60 8.65 -1.04
CA LEU A 111 12.43 8.85 0.13
C LEU A 111 13.80 9.35 -0.35
N PRO A 112 14.27 10.52 0.09
CA PRO A 112 15.46 11.16 -0.47
C PRO A 112 16.75 10.39 -0.16
N ASP A 113 16.82 9.79 1.02
CA ASP A 113 17.95 9.00 1.53
C ASP A 113 17.47 7.86 2.46
N MET A 114 18.38 7.03 2.87
CA MET A 114 18.13 5.91 3.76
C MET A 114 18.94 6.01 5.08
N ASP A 115 19.39 7.20 5.46
CA ASP A 115 20.24 7.45 6.64
C ASP A 115 19.61 7.01 7.95
N PHE A 116 18.28 7.04 8.03
CA PHE A 116 17.52 6.60 9.19
C PHE A 116 17.78 5.11 9.54
N ILE A 117 18.22 4.27 8.59
CA ILE A 117 18.50 2.85 8.85
C ILE A 117 19.51 2.68 9.99
N ARG A 118 20.51 3.55 10.06
CA ARG A 118 21.54 3.51 11.13
C ARG A 118 20.97 3.72 12.53
N LYS A 119 19.78 4.30 12.64
CA LYS A 119 19.10 4.57 13.92
C LYS A 119 18.05 3.52 14.28
N MET A 120 17.78 2.57 13.39
CA MET A 120 16.82 1.49 13.62
C MET A 120 17.41 0.43 14.56
N ASN A 121 16.53 -0.43 15.09
CA ASN A 121 17.02 -1.57 15.85
C ASN A 121 17.84 -2.54 14.97
N PRO A 122 18.81 -3.27 15.53
CA PRO A 122 19.73 -4.12 14.77
C PRO A 122 19.05 -5.22 13.93
N GLN A 123 17.92 -5.75 14.38
CA GLN A 123 17.20 -6.79 13.62
C GLN A 123 16.59 -6.21 12.34
N LEU A 124 16.00 -5.01 12.40
CA LEU A 124 15.49 -4.33 11.22
C LEU A 124 16.61 -3.86 10.29
N GLN A 125 17.74 -3.42 10.84
CA GLN A 125 18.93 -3.12 10.04
C GLN A 125 19.38 -4.35 9.23
N ARG A 126 19.51 -5.51 9.87
CA ARG A 126 19.86 -6.77 9.21
C ARG A 126 18.86 -7.15 8.12
N TYR A 127 17.55 -7.01 8.41
CA TYR A 127 16.52 -7.30 7.45
C TYR A 127 16.63 -6.41 6.20
N LEU A 128 16.81 -5.11 6.39
CA LEU A 128 16.93 -4.18 5.28
C LEU A 128 18.24 -4.35 4.51
N ASP A 129 19.36 -4.59 5.21
CA ASP A 129 20.62 -4.90 4.56
C ASP A 129 20.49 -6.16 3.68
N PHE A 130 19.89 -7.21 4.19
CA PHE A 130 19.59 -8.39 3.40
C PHE A 130 18.70 -8.08 2.20
N ALA A 131 17.58 -7.36 2.42
CA ALA A 131 16.59 -7.08 1.39
C ALA A 131 17.12 -6.21 0.26
N PHE A 132 17.96 -5.20 0.56
CA PHE A 132 18.43 -4.24 -0.43
C PHE A 132 19.77 -4.58 -1.04
N THR A 133 20.67 -5.20 -0.28
CA THR A 133 22.01 -5.49 -0.79
C THR A 133 22.11 -6.83 -1.51
N GLN A 134 21.12 -7.69 -1.34
CA GLN A 134 21.03 -9.03 -1.93
C GLN A 134 22.26 -9.93 -1.65
N LYS A 135 23.09 -9.54 -0.69
CA LYS A 135 24.30 -10.28 -0.36
C LYS A 135 24.07 -11.70 0.15
N LEU A 136 22.90 -11.89 0.78
CA LEU A 136 22.55 -13.14 1.48
C LEU A 136 21.20 -13.70 1.02
N GLN A 137 20.84 -13.49 -0.24
CA GLN A 137 19.54 -13.93 -0.79
C GLN A 137 19.21 -15.40 -0.51
N TYR A 138 20.21 -16.26 -0.41
CA TYR A 138 20.04 -17.70 -0.21
C TYR A 138 20.13 -18.13 1.25
N ASP A 139 20.38 -17.20 2.18
CA ASP A 139 20.58 -17.51 3.60
C ASP A 139 19.90 -16.49 4.52
N PHE A 140 18.65 -16.21 4.26
CA PHE A 140 17.86 -15.24 5.02
C PHE A 140 17.83 -15.55 6.52
N LEU A 141 17.57 -16.79 6.90
CA LEU A 141 17.50 -17.19 8.31
C LEU A 141 18.85 -17.01 9.03
N ARG A 142 19.95 -17.34 8.36
CA ARG A 142 21.28 -17.11 8.89
C ARG A 142 21.57 -15.62 9.06
N ALA A 143 21.20 -14.80 8.06
CA ALA A 143 21.37 -13.35 8.13
C ALA A 143 20.60 -12.75 9.31
N MET A 144 19.36 -13.20 9.53
CA MET A 144 18.51 -12.71 10.63
C MET A 144 18.98 -13.18 12.01
N ASN A 145 19.59 -14.37 12.11
CA ASN A 145 20.08 -14.95 13.36
C ASN A 145 21.56 -14.69 13.63
N ALA A 146 22.24 -13.98 12.74
CA ALA A 146 23.68 -13.73 12.92
C ALA A 146 23.93 -12.72 14.04
N ASP A 147 24.88 -13.05 14.90
CA ASP A 147 25.34 -12.18 16.00
C ASP A 147 26.47 -11.22 15.59
N TYR A 148 26.65 -10.99 14.30
CA TYR A 148 27.64 -10.04 13.82
C TYR A 148 27.05 -8.64 13.65
N PRO A 149 27.85 -7.59 13.84
CA PRO A 149 27.42 -6.22 13.56
C PRO A 149 27.06 -6.05 12.08
N VAL A 150 25.98 -5.33 11.83
CA VAL A 150 25.62 -4.96 10.46
C VAL A 150 26.44 -3.74 10.07
N ASP A 151 27.26 -3.89 9.04
CA ASP A 151 27.97 -2.77 8.41
C ASP A 151 27.05 -2.14 7.36
N ILE A 152 26.35 -1.10 7.77
CA ILE A 152 25.42 -0.37 6.90
C ILE A 152 26.21 0.52 5.95
N ASP A 153 26.45 0.02 4.75
CA ASP A 153 26.98 0.80 3.62
C ASP A 153 25.83 1.40 2.82
N LEU A 154 25.49 2.65 3.10
CA LEU A 154 24.38 3.35 2.46
C LEU A 154 24.54 3.50 0.94
N ASN A 155 25.75 3.38 0.39
CA ASN A 155 25.98 3.40 -1.06
C ASN A 155 25.37 2.20 -1.80
N ARG A 156 24.98 1.17 -1.07
CA ARG A 156 24.31 -0.02 -1.63
C ARG A 156 22.80 0.13 -1.72
N TYR A 157 22.23 1.16 -1.11
CA TYR A 157 20.79 1.40 -1.15
C TYR A 157 20.46 2.33 -2.31
N PRO A 158 19.35 2.08 -3.01
CA PRO A 158 18.90 2.99 -4.05
C PRO A 158 18.55 4.35 -3.44
N CYS A 159 19.02 5.42 -4.08
CA CYS A 159 18.77 6.78 -3.64
C CYS A 159 18.50 7.68 -4.85
N PRO A 160 17.34 8.35 -4.93
CA PRO A 160 16.21 8.25 -4.00
C PRO A 160 15.52 6.88 -4.05
N PHE A 161 14.94 6.46 -2.93
CA PHE A 161 14.17 5.23 -2.86
C PHE A 161 12.70 5.49 -3.23
N HIS A 162 12.15 4.68 -4.14
CA HIS A 162 10.80 4.80 -4.64
C HIS A 162 9.83 3.96 -3.80
N VAL A 163 8.73 4.57 -3.34
CA VAL A 163 7.79 3.96 -2.40
C VAL A 163 6.36 4.12 -2.89
N TRP A 164 5.52 3.10 -2.68
CA TRP A 164 4.09 3.13 -3.04
C TRP A 164 3.15 2.74 -1.88
N GLU A 165 3.51 1.80 -1.02
CA GLU A 165 2.55 1.11 -0.15
C GLU A 165 2.21 1.83 1.17
N SER A 166 2.88 2.95 1.49
CA SER A 166 2.71 3.63 2.80
C SER A 166 1.27 4.07 3.08
N ALA A 167 0.57 4.59 2.07
CA ALA A 167 -0.79 5.08 2.21
C ALA A 167 -1.79 3.98 2.63
N ILE A 168 -1.56 2.74 2.18
CA ILE A 168 -2.41 1.60 2.50
C ILE A 168 -2.30 1.28 3.99
N TRP A 169 -1.08 1.23 4.51
CA TRP A 169 -0.83 0.98 5.94
C TRP A 169 -1.48 2.05 6.81
N LEU A 170 -1.37 3.32 6.43
CA LEU A 170 -2.00 4.41 7.16
C LEU A 170 -3.51 4.22 7.26
N LYS A 171 -4.17 3.96 6.13
CA LYS A 171 -5.63 3.82 6.09
C LYS A 171 -6.12 2.53 6.76
N ALA A 172 -5.49 1.39 6.48
CA ALA A 172 -5.88 0.12 7.08
C ALA A 172 -5.66 0.07 8.61
N THR A 173 -4.71 0.87 9.13
CA THR A 173 -4.45 0.97 10.57
C THR A 173 -5.12 2.17 11.23
N GLN A 174 -6.00 2.87 10.52
CA GLN A 174 -6.72 4.07 11.00
C GLN A 174 -5.76 5.13 11.57
N ARG A 175 -4.69 5.41 10.81
CA ARG A 175 -3.73 6.46 11.13
C ARG A 175 -3.83 7.61 10.15
N GLU A 176 -3.58 8.81 10.69
CA GLU A 176 -3.54 10.05 9.94
C GLU A 176 -2.21 10.75 10.17
N ILE A 177 -1.77 11.51 9.19
CA ILE A 177 -0.66 12.44 9.34
C ILE A 177 -1.24 13.80 9.66
N ILE A 178 -0.76 14.42 10.73
CA ILE A 178 -1.08 15.79 11.11
C ILE A 178 0.14 16.69 10.91
N CYS A 179 -0.12 17.97 10.64
CA CYS A 179 0.84 19.03 10.73
C CYS A 179 0.53 19.86 11.97
N THR A 180 1.47 19.93 12.90
CA THR A 180 1.33 20.74 14.12
C THR A 180 1.38 22.23 13.80
N PRO A 181 0.97 23.12 14.71
CA PRO A 181 1.12 24.57 14.54
C PRO A 181 2.58 25.04 14.36
N THR A 182 3.55 24.22 14.79
CA THR A 182 4.99 24.47 14.60
C THR A 182 5.52 23.95 13.25
N GLY A 183 4.66 23.33 12.43
CA GLY A 183 5.03 22.82 11.10
C GLY A 183 5.67 21.42 11.12
N GLU A 184 5.64 20.72 12.25
CA GLU A 184 6.14 19.35 12.38
C GLU A 184 5.05 18.36 11.96
N TYR A 185 5.42 17.30 11.22
CA TYR A 185 4.49 16.24 10.86
C TYR A 185 4.57 15.10 11.89
N ARG A 186 3.39 14.56 12.25
CA ARG A 186 3.28 13.44 13.20
C ARG A 186 2.26 12.45 12.72
N LEU A 187 2.51 11.17 13.03
CA LEU A 187 1.57 10.09 12.80
C LEU A 187 0.70 9.89 14.05
N VAL A 188 -0.61 10.01 13.90
CA VAL A 188 -1.57 9.85 14.99
C VAL A 188 -2.62 8.79 14.64
N LYS A 189 -3.27 8.20 15.65
CA LYS A 189 -4.50 7.45 15.42
C LYS A 189 -5.62 8.42 15.02
N GLU A 190 -6.47 8.00 14.13
CA GLU A 190 -7.65 8.76 13.72
C GLU A 190 -8.39 9.34 14.94
N ARG A 191 -8.78 10.61 14.87
CA ARG A 191 -9.45 11.38 15.96
C ARG A 191 -8.59 11.72 17.20
N LYS A 192 -7.27 11.60 17.12
CA LYS A 192 -6.35 12.00 18.20
C LYS A 192 -5.52 13.26 17.87
N SER A 193 -6.05 14.15 17.05
CA SER A 193 -5.43 15.46 16.81
C SER A 193 -5.70 16.42 17.97
N ASN A 194 -4.72 17.28 18.29
CA ASN A 194 -4.87 18.33 19.26
C ASN A 194 -5.50 19.59 18.63
N LYS A 195 -5.95 20.50 19.49
CA LYS A 195 -6.46 21.79 19.01
C LYS A 195 -5.35 22.55 18.28
N GLY A 196 -5.60 22.89 17.01
CA GLY A 196 -4.66 23.60 16.13
C GLY A 196 -3.87 22.70 15.18
N ASP A 197 -3.92 21.36 15.35
CA ASP A 197 -3.36 20.44 14.38
C ASP A 197 -4.18 20.46 13.08
N ARG A 198 -3.50 20.36 11.94
CA ARG A 198 -4.13 20.25 10.63
C ARG A 198 -3.84 18.87 10.05
N ILE A 199 -4.87 18.19 9.59
CA ILE A 199 -4.73 16.90 8.92
C ILE A 199 -4.09 17.11 7.54
N VAL A 200 -3.04 16.37 7.23
CA VAL A 200 -2.50 16.26 5.87
C VAL A 200 -3.43 15.38 5.07
N ALA A 201 -4.09 15.96 4.09
CA ALA A 201 -5.15 15.30 3.35
C ALA A 201 -4.66 14.03 2.62
N ASN A 202 -5.28 12.93 2.96
CA ASN A 202 -4.97 11.58 2.53
C ASN A 202 -6.22 10.72 2.78
N GLU A 203 -7.07 10.58 1.79
CA GLU A 203 -8.44 10.06 1.95
C GLU A 203 -8.79 8.96 0.94
N LEU A 204 -9.84 8.23 1.24
CA LEU A 204 -10.49 7.34 0.29
C LEU A 204 -11.79 8.01 -0.18
N ARG A 205 -11.95 8.16 -1.48
CA ARG A 205 -13.14 8.73 -2.11
C ARG A 205 -13.93 7.68 -2.84
N ARG A 206 -15.22 7.67 -2.66
CA ARG A 206 -16.12 6.79 -3.43
C ARG A 206 -16.00 7.03 -4.92
N CYS A 207 -15.98 5.97 -5.69
CA CYS A 207 -15.88 6.05 -7.14
C CYS A 207 -16.74 5.00 -7.85
N ASN A 208 -17.08 5.31 -9.10
CA ASN A 208 -17.53 4.34 -10.08
C ASN A 208 -16.34 3.91 -10.91
N LEU A 209 -16.29 2.63 -11.30
CA LEU A 209 -15.33 2.14 -12.28
C LEU A 209 -16.00 2.20 -13.66
N ASP A 210 -15.63 3.21 -14.44
CA ASP A 210 -16.28 3.52 -15.73
C ASP A 210 -15.80 2.57 -16.83
N GLU A 211 -14.53 2.18 -16.79
CA GLU A 211 -13.92 1.22 -17.70
C GLU A 211 -12.88 0.39 -16.95
N ILE A 212 -12.84 -0.92 -17.18
CA ILE A 212 -11.80 -1.83 -16.69
C ILE A 212 -11.27 -2.60 -17.88
N ARG A 213 -10.02 -2.34 -18.27
CA ARG A 213 -9.35 -2.98 -19.40
C ARG A 213 -8.68 -4.28 -18.99
N ASP A 214 -8.54 -5.17 -19.95
CA ASP A 214 -7.91 -6.48 -19.71
C ASP A 214 -6.43 -6.39 -19.31
N ASP A 215 -5.78 -5.28 -19.58
CA ASP A 215 -4.39 -5.02 -19.20
C ASP A 215 -4.21 -4.40 -17.80
N GLY A 216 -5.27 -4.32 -16.98
CA GLY A 216 -5.21 -3.78 -15.62
C GLY A 216 -5.28 -2.26 -15.52
N ARG A 217 -5.45 -1.57 -16.63
CA ARG A 217 -5.78 -0.13 -16.65
C ARG A 217 -7.26 0.06 -16.42
N PHE A 218 -7.62 1.10 -15.68
CA PHE A 218 -9.02 1.41 -15.43
C PHE A 218 -9.30 2.91 -15.39
N GLN A 219 -10.51 3.28 -15.77
CA GLN A 219 -11.04 4.62 -15.64
C GLN A 219 -12.06 4.66 -14.52
N PHE A 220 -12.12 5.79 -13.85
CA PHE A 220 -13.08 6.02 -12.77
C PHE A 220 -13.59 7.45 -12.75
N SER A 221 -14.74 7.63 -12.13
CA SER A 221 -15.30 8.91 -11.76
C SER A 221 -15.66 8.93 -10.28
N TYR A 222 -15.51 10.07 -9.61
CA TYR A 222 -16.00 10.21 -8.24
C TYR A 222 -17.52 10.20 -8.18
N THR A 223 -18.05 9.72 -7.07
CA THR A 223 -19.51 9.68 -6.85
C THR A 223 -19.85 9.97 -5.39
N ASP A 224 -20.93 10.73 -5.18
CA ASP A 224 -21.52 10.93 -3.85
C ASP A 224 -22.54 9.83 -3.51
N LYS A 225 -22.90 8.99 -4.49
CA LYS A 225 -23.79 7.86 -4.29
C LYS A 225 -23.10 6.73 -3.53
N SER A 226 -23.90 5.81 -3.01
CA SER A 226 -23.36 4.57 -2.43
C SER A 226 -22.55 3.80 -3.47
N SER A 227 -21.35 3.41 -3.11
CA SER A 227 -20.47 2.57 -3.92
C SER A 227 -19.70 1.62 -3.01
N ASP A 228 -19.44 0.41 -3.49
CA ASP A 228 -18.55 -0.56 -2.86
C ASP A 228 -17.10 -0.38 -3.29
N LYS A 229 -16.82 0.65 -4.11
CA LYS A 229 -15.47 1.02 -4.57
C LYS A 229 -15.10 2.39 -4.05
N GLU A 230 -13.87 2.47 -3.53
CA GLU A 230 -13.23 3.71 -3.13
C GLU A 230 -11.86 3.78 -3.80
N ILE A 231 -11.38 4.99 -4.06
CA ILE A 231 -10.06 5.22 -4.61
C ILE A 231 -9.29 6.20 -3.74
N TYR A 232 -8.00 5.93 -3.57
CA TYR A 232 -7.09 6.80 -2.86
C TYR A 232 -7.01 8.18 -3.51
N TYR A 233 -6.95 9.23 -2.66
CA TYR A 233 -6.85 10.61 -3.07
C TYR A 233 -6.01 11.44 -2.11
N ARG A 234 -5.10 12.23 -2.66
CA ARG A 234 -4.31 13.24 -1.96
C ARG A 234 -4.25 14.52 -2.81
N PRO A 235 -4.78 15.66 -2.33
CA PRO A 235 -4.85 16.88 -3.14
C PRO A 235 -3.50 17.59 -3.27
N ASP A 236 -2.70 17.60 -2.22
CA ASP A 236 -1.39 18.24 -2.19
C ASP A 236 -0.27 17.18 -2.21
N LEU A 237 0.33 17.00 -3.38
CA LEU A 237 1.34 15.97 -3.63
C LEU A 237 2.65 16.26 -2.89
N ASP A 238 3.05 17.54 -2.84
CA ASP A 238 4.33 17.94 -2.27
C ASP A 238 4.27 17.95 -0.76
N GLU A 239 3.18 18.44 -0.16
CA GLU A 239 2.97 18.33 1.27
C GLU A 239 2.87 16.88 1.73
N ASN A 240 2.11 16.06 1.00
CA ASN A 240 1.98 14.65 1.34
C ASN A 240 3.32 13.92 1.30
N GLU A 241 4.13 14.15 0.26
CA GLU A 241 5.48 13.57 0.15
C GLU A 241 6.38 14.03 1.29
N LYS A 242 6.43 15.34 1.57
CA LYS A 242 7.21 15.91 2.68
C LYS A 242 6.82 15.31 4.03
N ALA A 243 5.53 15.16 4.26
CA ALA A 243 5.02 14.56 5.49
C ALA A 243 5.44 13.08 5.61
N LEU A 244 5.32 12.29 4.53
CA LEU A 244 5.75 10.88 4.52
C LEU A 244 7.26 10.75 4.72
N GLN A 245 8.07 11.63 4.14
CA GLN A 245 9.53 11.67 4.31
C GLN A 245 9.95 11.88 5.77
N GLN A 246 9.13 12.57 6.56
CA GLN A 246 9.38 12.74 7.99
C GLN A 246 8.84 11.56 8.80
N VAL A 247 7.54 11.22 8.66
CA VAL A 247 6.89 10.28 9.59
C VAL A 247 7.25 8.82 9.37
N ILE A 248 7.59 8.41 8.14
CA ILE A 248 7.92 7.00 7.87
C ILE A 248 9.27 6.60 8.46
N PRO A 249 10.38 7.37 8.28
CA PRO A 249 11.62 7.11 8.98
C PRO A 249 11.47 7.08 10.51
N GLU A 250 10.75 8.05 11.09
CA GLU A 250 10.49 8.09 12.53
C GLU A 250 9.75 6.84 13.02
N LEU A 251 8.74 6.38 12.25
CA LEU A 251 8.03 5.15 12.57
C LEU A 251 8.98 3.94 12.60
N TYR A 252 9.84 3.78 11.60
CA TYR A 252 10.80 2.67 11.57
C TYR A 252 11.81 2.72 12.71
N ILE A 253 12.30 3.90 13.07
CA ILE A 253 13.22 4.11 14.21
C ILE A 253 12.52 3.74 15.53
N SER A 254 11.22 4.01 15.65
CA SER A 254 10.46 3.75 16.87
C SER A 254 10.13 2.27 17.12
N ILE A 255 10.35 1.39 16.14
CA ILE A 255 10.08 -0.04 16.30
C ILE A 255 11.16 -0.65 17.22
N SER A 256 10.72 -1.01 18.43
CA SER A 256 11.57 -1.74 19.37
C SER A 256 11.48 -3.25 19.13
N PRO A 257 12.56 -4.02 19.45
CA PRO A 257 12.47 -5.48 19.45
C PRO A 257 11.32 -5.92 20.38
N SER A 258 10.48 -6.81 19.90
CA SER A 258 9.55 -7.51 20.80
C SER A 258 10.38 -8.42 21.71
N HIS A 259 10.31 -8.22 23.02
CA HIS A 259 10.88 -9.10 24.03
C HIS A 259 10.12 -10.43 24.06
#